data_f564c674f0aa6265b8a05fe169feb2f1
#
_entry.id   f564c674f0aa6265b8a05fe169feb2f1
#
_cell.length_a   1.000
_cell.length_b   1.000
_cell.length_c   1.000
_cell.angle_alpha   90.00
_cell.angle_beta   90.00
_cell.angle_gamma   90.00
#
_symmetry.space_group_name_H-M   'P 1'
#
loop_
_entity.id
_entity.type
_entity.pdbx_description
1 polymer ?
#
loop_
_entity_poly.entity_id
_entity_poly.type
_entity_poly.pdbx_seq_one_letter_code
_entity_poly.pdbx_strand_id
1 'polypeptide(L)'
;MKKIKNSYKKSGVNISLANKLVKHISKVSKKDVKKTKNSFNKEIIGGFGSLFDISKNKIKDPVIVSCTDGVGTKLALENKFKKFDTIGIDLVAMCVNDLIVQGAKPLFFLDYIAVGKLNLKKTKSILKGIFKGCELSDCKLIGGETAEMPGIYSKDKFDLAGFSVGIVSKKKILNKYNVKKNDVVLAIPSSGIHSNGYSLVRSILKKNKISKNLKNELIKPTKIYSKEILYLTKKNLINSSAHITGGGLIENLLRSIPDNLTLNIDLSKIKTTKIFKWL
;
A
#
# COMPACT_ATOMS: atom_id res chain seq x y z
N MET A 1 -18.57 30.37 -21.26
CA MET A 1 -17.94 29.74 -20.11
C MET A 1 -18.89 29.33 -18.95
N LYS A 2 -19.86 30.13 -18.48
CA LYS A 2 -20.80 29.71 -17.42
C LYS A 2 -21.65 28.47 -17.76
N LYS A 3 -22.09 28.29 -19.01
CA LYS A 3 -22.91 27.12 -19.45
C LYS A 3 -22.16 25.79 -19.37
N ILE A 4 -20.86 25.75 -19.70
CA ILE A 4 -20.03 24.52 -19.67
C ILE A 4 -19.82 24.04 -18.23
N LYS A 5 -19.50 24.96 -17.27
CA LYS A 5 -19.36 24.60 -15.84
C LYS A 5 -20.63 23.99 -15.25
N ASN A 6 -21.81 24.43 -15.70
CA ASN A 6 -23.09 23.89 -15.26
C ASN A 6 -23.40 22.51 -15.85
N SER A 7 -22.91 22.16 -17.04
CA SER A 7 -23.09 20.83 -17.65
C SER A 7 -22.31 19.73 -16.93
N TYR A 8 -21.02 19.93 -16.67
CA TYR A 8 -20.19 18.96 -15.91
C TYR A 8 -20.75 18.69 -14.51
N LYS A 9 -21.15 19.73 -13.78
CA LYS A 9 -21.76 19.58 -12.46
C LYS A 9 -23.09 18.82 -12.51
N LYS A 10 -23.91 19.02 -13.54
CA LYS A 10 -25.15 18.28 -13.77
C LYS A 10 -24.87 16.81 -14.13
N SER A 11 -23.77 16.52 -14.82
CA SER A 11 -23.33 15.16 -15.16
C SER A 11 -22.62 14.45 -14.00
N GLY A 12 -22.54 15.04 -12.81
CA GLY A 12 -22.01 14.40 -11.61
C GLY A 12 -20.53 14.69 -11.33
N VAL A 13 -19.81 15.45 -12.18
CA VAL A 13 -18.39 15.78 -12.00
C VAL A 13 -18.20 17.20 -11.47
N ASN A 14 -17.49 17.36 -10.36
CA ASN A 14 -17.29 18.66 -9.72
C ASN A 14 -15.83 19.17 -9.82
N ILE A 15 -15.48 19.79 -10.94
CA ILE A 15 -14.15 20.33 -11.23
C ILE A 15 -13.66 21.30 -10.12
N SER A 16 -14.54 22.11 -9.53
CA SER A 16 -14.14 23.03 -8.45
C SER A 16 -13.69 22.29 -7.18
N LEU A 17 -14.34 21.16 -6.85
CA LEU A 17 -13.90 20.30 -5.73
C LEU A 17 -12.60 19.57 -6.05
N ALA A 18 -12.44 19.06 -7.27
CA ALA A 18 -11.20 18.43 -7.73
C ALA A 18 -10.02 19.42 -7.59
N ASN A 19 -10.17 20.65 -8.08
CA ASN A 19 -9.13 21.69 -7.94
C ASN A 19 -8.78 22.01 -6.47
N LYS A 20 -9.77 22.02 -5.57
CA LYS A 20 -9.53 22.19 -4.12
C LYS A 20 -8.75 21.02 -3.53
N LEU A 21 -8.99 19.80 -4.01
CA LEU A 21 -8.26 18.62 -3.60
C LEU A 21 -6.80 18.68 -4.06
N VAL A 22 -6.54 18.97 -5.35
CA VAL A 22 -5.19 19.12 -5.91
C VAL A 22 -4.38 20.17 -5.16
N LYS A 23 -4.98 21.34 -4.86
CA LYS A 23 -4.33 22.36 -4.01
C LYS A 23 -3.97 21.84 -2.62
N HIS A 24 -4.83 21.02 -2.02
CA HIS A 24 -4.54 20.41 -0.72
C HIS A 24 -3.38 19.42 -0.80
N ILE A 25 -3.36 18.54 -1.81
CA ILE A 25 -2.30 17.54 -2.02
C ILE A 25 -0.96 18.27 -2.24
N SER A 26 -0.92 19.27 -3.13
CA SER A 26 0.27 20.08 -3.38
C SER A 26 0.81 20.74 -2.09
N LYS A 27 -0.08 21.30 -1.25
CA LYS A 27 0.33 21.90 0.04
C LYS A 27 0.94 20.89 1.01
N VAL A 28 0.41 19.68 1.09
CA VAL A 28 0.93 18.62 1.97
C VAL A 28 2.24 18.09 1.43
N SER A 29 2.31 17.79 0.14
CA SER A 29 3.52 17.30 -0.55
C SER A 29 4.69 18.29 -0.43
N LYS A 30 4.46 19.60 -0.57
CA LYS A 30 5.51 20.62 -0.39
C LYS A 30 6.18 20.59 0.98
N LYS A 31 5.47 20.16 2.03
CA LYS A 31 6.06 20.00 3.37
C LYS A 31 7.03 18.81 3.43
N ASP A 32 6.73 17.73 2.69
CA ASP A 32 7.59 16.55 2.62
C ASP A 32 8.80 16.76 1.71
N VAL A 33 8.62 17.50 0.61
CA VAL A 33 9.68 17.79 -0.38
C VAL A 33 10.82 18.61 0.20
N LYS A 34 10.54 19.55 1.13
CA LYS A 34 11.60 20.31 1.82
C LYS A 34 12.60 19.41 2.56
N LYS A 35 12.26 18.15 2.80
CA LYS A 35 13.10 17.16 3.48
C LYS A 35 13.88 16.25 2.52
N THR A 36 13.73 16.39 1.19
CA THR A 36 14.31 15.46 0.21
C THR A 36 15.31 16.10 -0.73
N LYS A 37 16.48 15.44 -0.86
CA LYS A 37 17.56 15.84 -1.79
C LYS A 37 17.31 15.44 -3.27
N ASN A 38 16.27 14.61 -3.56
CA ASN A 38 16.08 13.92 -4.84
C ASN A 38 14.95 14.49 -5.72
N SER A 39 14.43 15.68 -5.44
CA SER A 39 13.37 16.26 -6.27
C SER A 39 13.96 17.26 -7.28
N PHE A 40 13.63 17.07 -8.56
CA PHE A 40 14.01 17.97 -9.65
C PHE A 40 13.29 19.31 -9.60
N ASN A 41 12.04 19.35 -9.14
CA ASN A 41 11.18 20.51 -9.17
C ASN A 41 10.54 20.80 -7.81
N LYS A 42 10.41 22.10 -7.50
CA LYS A 42 9.65 22.58 -6.33
C LYS A 42 8.13 22.30 -6.44
N GLU A 43 7.62 21.97 -7.64
CA GLU A 43 6.23 21.65 -7.92
C GLU A 43 6.12 20.21 -8.44
N ILE A 44 5.94 19.26 -7.51
CA ILE A 44 5.87 17.83 -7.83
C ILE A 44 4.46 17.43 -8.29
N ILE A 45 3.41 18.09 -7.79
CA ILE A 45 2.01 17.71 -8.02
C ILE A 45 1.29 18.78 -8.82
N GLY A 46 0.64 18.37 -9.93
CA GLY A 46 -0.15 19.23 -10.82
C GLY A 46 0.37 19.33 -12.24
N GLY A 47 1.50 18.67 -12.57
CA GLY A 47 2.01 18.50 -13.93
C GLY A 47 1.45 17.26 -14.63
N PHE A 48 1.87 16.99 -15.87
CA PHE A 48 1.46 15.80 -16.62
C PHE A 48 2.12 14.52 -16.10
N GLY A 49 3.33 14.60 -15.59
CA GLY A 49 4.07 13.47 -15.03
C GLY A 49 5.00 13.91 -13.91
N SER A 50 5.40 12.95 -13.09
CA SER A 50 6.30 13.19 -11.96
C SER A 50 7.72 12.79 -12.31
N LEU A 51 8.70 13.63 -11.95
CA LEU A 51 10.12 13.37 -12.18
C LEU A 51 10.77 12.90 -10.89
N PHE A 52 11.59 11.86 -10.99
CA PHE A 52 12.39 11.35 -9.89
C PHE A 52 13.84 11.13 -10.33
N ASP A 53 14.79 11.78 -9.65
CA ASP A 53 16.21 11.68 -9.96
C ASP A 53 16.82 10.43 -9.32
N ILE A 54 17.08 9.42 -10.13
CA ILE A 54 17.72 8.18 -9.67
C ILE A 54 19.24 8.29 -9.51
N SER A 55 19.89 9.30 -10.13
CA SER A 55 21.36 9.46 -10.10
C SER A 55 21.90 9.69 -8.68
N LYS A 56 21.08 10.26 -7.82
CA LYS A 56 21.43 10.50 -6.40
C LYS A 56 21.43 9.26 -5.52
N ASN A 57 20.88 8.14 -6.01
CA ASN A 57 20.93 6.87 -5.32
C ASN A 57 22.23 6.15 -5.69
N LYS A 58 23.28 6.34 -4.93
CA LYS A 58 24.63 5.74 -5.15
C LYS A 58 24.61 4.20 -5.00
N ILE A 59 23.84 3.51 -5.85
CA ILE A 59 23.71 2.05 -5.87
C ILE A 59 24.47 1.54 -7.08
N LYS A 60 25.41 0.63 -6.86
CA LYS A 60 26.15 -0.06 -7.91
C LYS A 60 25.22 -1.08 -8.60
N ASP A 61 25.26 -1.11 -9.93
CA ASP A 61 24.43 -2.01 -10.77
C ASP A 61 22.93 -1.97 -10.36
N PRO A 62 22.27 -0.79 -10.48
CA PRO A 62 20.92 -0.60 -9.99
C PRO A 62 19.89 -1.35 -10.85
N VAL A 63 18.96 -2.02 -10.20
CA VAL A 63 17.78 -2.64 -10.80
C VAL A 63 16.54 -1.94 -10.24
N ILE A 64 15.63 -1.52 -11.12
CA ILE A 64 14.34 -0.95 -10.75
C ILE A 64 13.36 -2.11 -10.51
N VAL A 65 12.64 -2.03 -9.41
CA VAL A 65 11.55 -2.92 -9.05
C VAL A 65 10.27 -2.09 -8.98
N SER A 66 9.21 -2.55 -9.61
CA SER A 66 7.90 -1.89 -9.60
C SER A 66 6.82 -2.88 -9.17
N CYS A 67 5.81 -2.37 -8.47
CA CYS A 67 4.66 -3.12 -8.03
C CYS A 67 3.40 -2.25 -8.14
N THR A 68 2.27 -2.89 -8.42
CA THR A 68 0.94 -2.29 -8.34
C THR A 68 0.02 -3.21 -7.56
N ASP A 69 -0.78 -2.64 -6.67
CA ASP A 69 -1.76 -3.38 -5.90
C ASP A 69 -2.92 -2.46 -5.46
N GLY A 70 -4.00 -3.06 -5.01
CA GLY A 70 -5.14 -2.39 -4.38
C GLY A 70 -5.31 -2.82 -2.93
N VAL A 71 -6.35 -2.30 -2.27
CA VAL A 71 -6.67 -2.71 -0.89
C VAL A 71 -7.68 -3.86 -0.85
N GLY A 72 -8.42 -4.05 -1.92
CA GLY A 72 -9.45 -5.07 -2.02
C GLY A 72 -10.68 -4.77 -1.15
N THR A 73 -11.40 -5.83 -0.73
CA THR A 73 -12.73 -5.70 -0.13
C THR A 73 -12.75 -5.15 1.30
N LYS A 74 -11.59 -4.88 1.93
CA LYS A 74 -11.48 -4.10 3.18
C LYS A 74 -12.11 -2.72 3.04
N LEU A 75 -12.03 -2.09 1.86
CA LEU A 75 -12.68 -0.81 1.53
C LEU A 75 -14.16 -0.75 1.95
N ALA A 76 -14.88 -1.87 1.84
CA ALA A 76 -16.29 -1.91 2.20
C ALA A 76 -16.52 -1.80 3.73
N LEU A 77 -15.59 -2.33 4.56
CA LEU A 77 -15.67 -2.18 6.01
C LEU A 77 -15.33 -0.75 6.45
N GLU A 78 -14.28 -0.17 5.88
CA GLU A 78 -13.90 1.23 6.15
C GLU A 78 -15.06 2.18 5.81
N ASN A 79 -15.74 1.93 4.71
CA ASN A 79 -16.92 2.69 4.32
C ASN A 79 -18.10 2.47 5.28
N LYS A 80 -18.33 1.23 5.75
CA LYS A 80 -19.35 0.87 6.75
C LYS A 80 -19.07 1.53 8.11
N PHE A 81 -17.81 1.57 8.53
CA PHE A 81 -17.41 2.11 9.85
C PHE A 81 -17.09 3.61 9.81
N LYS A 82 -17.10 4.25 8.62
CA LYS A 82 -16.77 5.66 8.40
C LYS A 82 -15.36 6.03 8.89
N LYS A 83 -14.41 5.08 8.78
CA LYS A 83 -13.01 5.23 9.16
C LYS A 83 -12.15 5.16 7.90
N PHE A 84 -11.46 6.23 7.53
CA PHE A 84 -10.76 6.34 6.24
C PHE A 84 -9.28 6.72 6.37
N ASP A 85 -8.79 6.99 7.57
CA ASP A 85 -7.43 7.46 7.82
C ASP A 85 -6.38 6.35 7.84
N THR A 86 -6.80 5.08 7.93
CA THR A 86 -5.92 3.92 7.94
C THR A 86 -5.82 3.22 6.58
N ILE A 87 -6.87 3.32 5.75
CA ILE A 87 -6.94 2.59 4.48
C ILE A 87 -5.86 3.01 3.47
N GLY A 88 -5.41 4.27 3.54
CA GLY A 88 -4.28 4.74 2.74
C GLY A 88 -2.95 4.11 3.16
N ILE A 89 -2.79 3.77 4.45
CA ILE A 89 -1.64 3.00 4.93
C ILE A 89 -1.68 1.59 4.35
N ASP A 90 -2.87 0.95 4.33
CA ASP A 90 -3.05 -0.35 3.71
C ASP A 90 -2.61 -0.35 2.24
N LEU A 91 -3.03 0.66 1.47
CA LEU A 91 -2.68 0.79 0.06
C LEU A 91 -1.16 0.82 -0.15
N VAL A 92 -0.47 1.70 0.60
CA VAL A 92 0.99 1.80 0.51
C VAL A 92 1.66 0.51 0.97
N ALA A 93 1.16 -0.10 2.05
CA ALA A 93 1.72 -1.33 2.60
C ALA A 93 1.64 -2.51 1.61
N MET A 94 0.51 -2.67 0.92
CA MET A 94 0.36 -3.74 -0.08
C MET A 94 1.41 -3.63 -1.18
N CYS A 95 1.59 -2.43 -1.76
CA CYS A 95 2.59 -2.22 -2.82
C CYS A 95 4.03 -2.28 -2.30
N VAL A 96 4.33 -1.60 -1.18
CA VAL A 96 5.71 -1.48 -0.68
C VAL A 96 6.23 -2.79 -0.12
N ASN A 97 5.38 -3.59 0.55
CA ASN A 97 5.80 -4.89 1.05
C ASN A 97 6.22 -5.83 -0.08
N ASP A 98 5.59 -5.74 -1.26
CA ASP A 98 6.00 -6.50 -2.45
C ASP A 98 7.33 -6.03 -3.07
N LEU A 99 7.67 -4.74 -2.93
CA LEU A 99 8.99 -4.26 -3.33
C LEU A 99 10.10 -4.80 -2.41
N ILE A 100 9.87 -4.70 -1.10
CA ILE A 100 10.92 -5.05 -0.13
C ILE A 100 11.22 -6.54 -0.07
N VAL A 101 10.26 -7.42 -0.42
CA VAL A 101 10.54 -8.86 -0.51
C VAL A 101 11.47 -9.22 -1.66
N GLN A 102 11.67 -8.30 -2.62
CA GLN A 102 12.72 -8.38 -3.64
C GLN A 102 14.05 -7.74 -3.17
N GLY A 103 14.11 -7.21 -1.95
CA GLY A 103 15.26 -6.47 -1.43
C GLY A 103 15.33 -5.01 -1.89
N ALA A 104 14.30 -4.52 -2.58
CA ALA A 104 14.28 -3.17 -3.15
C ALA A 104 13.92 -2.11 -2.12
N LYS A 105 14.72 -1.04 -2.05
CA LYS A 105 14.38 0.16 -1.28
C LYS A 105 13.30 0.94 -2.03
N PRO A 106 12.14 1.22 -1.42
CA PRO A 106 11.11 2.07 -2.01
C PRO A 106 11.67 3.47 -2.30
N LEU A 107 11.35 4.01 -3.46
CA LEU A 107 11.74 5.36 -3.89
C LEU A 107 10.55 6.30 -3.90
N PHE A 108 9.52 5.93 -4.63
CA PHE A 108 8.32 6.74 -4.76
C PHE A 108 7.05 5.90 -4.94
N PHE A 109 5.94 6.57 -4.72
CA PHE A 109 4.60 6.04 -4.79
C PHE A 109 3.70 6.94 -5.64
N LEU A 110 2.78 6.34 -6.37
CA LEU A 110 1.70 6.98 -7.09
C LEU A 110 0.38 6.35 -6.65
N ASP A 111 -0.68 7.14 -6.47
CA ASP A 111 -2.01 6.64 -6.11
C ASP A 111 -3.04 6.87 -7.20
N TYR A 112 -4.01 5.99 -7.28
CA TYR A 112 -5.22 6.17 -8.07
C TYR A 112 -6.43 6.02 -7.15
N ILE A 113 -7.23 7.07 -7.04
CA ILE A 113 -8.44 7.11 -6.23
C ILE A 113 -9.66 7.27 -7.14
N ALA A 114 -10.43 6.20 -7.35
CA ALA A 114 -11.69 6.24 -8.09
C ALA A 114 -12.86 6.39 -7.13
N VAL A 115 -13.76 7.34 -7.38
CA VAL A 115 -14.94 7.62 -6.53
C VAL A 115 -16.19 7.79 -7.36
N GLY A 116 -17.34 7.32 -6.86
CA GLY A 116 -18.63 7.62 -7.52
C GLY A 116 -19.04 9.08 -7.37
N LYS A 117 -18.71 9.69 -6.23
CA LYS A 117 -18.85 11.14 -5.98
C LYS A 117 -17.75 11.63 -5.07
N LEU A 118 -17.11 12.73 -5.45
CA LEU A 118 -16.01 13.30 -4.68
C LEU A 118 -16.51 13.89 -3.35
N ASN A 119 -15.93 13.40 -2.25
CA ASN A 119 -16.13 13.91 -0.91
C ASN A 119 -14.77 14.34 -0.34
N LEU A 120 -14.55 15.64 -0.23
CA LEU A 120 -13.26 16.21 0.20
C LEU A 120 -12.81 15.70 1.57
N LYS A 121 -13.71 15.55 2.55
CA LYS A 121 -13.38 15.10 3.90
C LYS A 121 -12.86 13.65 3.87
N LYS A 122 -13.59 12.77 3.18
CA LYS A 122 -13.24 11.35 2.98
C LYS A 122 -11.92 11.22 2.24
N THR A 123 -11.78 11.87 1.07
CA THR A 123 -10.58 11.76 0.24
C THR A 123 -9.34 12.32 0.94
N LYS A 124 -9.46 13.46 1.65
CA LYS A 124 -8.36 13.98 2.48
C LYS A 124 -7.94 13.02 3.59
N SER A 125 -8.89 12.29 4.19
CA SER A 125 -8.58 11.27 5.20
C SER A 125 -7.83 10.09 4.60
N ILE A 126 -8.22 9.61 3.41
CA ILE A 126 -7.51 8.56 2.67
C ILE A 126 -6.08 9.02 2.34
N LEU A 127 -5.94 10.21 1.76
CA LEU A 127 -4.63 10.79 1.42
C LEU A 127 -3.72 10.94 2.65
N LYS A 128 -4.27 11.33 3.81
CA LYS A 128 -3.51 11.36 5.07
C LYS A 128 -2.92 9.99 5.40
N GLY A 129 -3.69 8.91 5.18
CA GLY A 129 -3.21 7.53 5.33
C GLY A 129 -2.11 7.20 4.31
N ILE A 130 -2.25 7.60 3.04
CA ILE A 130 -1.24 7.39 2.01
C ILE A 130 0.07 8.10 2.37
N PHE A 131 0.02 9.39 2.73
CA PHE A 131 1.20 10.12 3.20
C PHE A 131 1.87 9.43 4.39
N LYS A 132 1.06 8.95 5.34
CA LYS A 132 1.60 8.23 6.51
C LYS A 132 2.26 6.90 6.13
N GLY A 133 1.67 6.13 5.21
CA GLY A 133 2.26 4.91 4.66
C GLY A 133 3.60 5.20 3.95
N CYS A 134 3.65 6.25 3.13
CA CYS A 134 4.88 6.69 2.47
C CYS A 134 5.97 7.10 3.48
N GLU A 135 5.61 7.84 4.54
CA GLU A 135 6.52 8.17 5.64
C GLU A 135 7.09 6.92 6.33
N LEU A 136 6.23 5.94 6.64
CA LEU A 136 6.63 4.69 7.29
C LEU A 136 7.55 3.82 6.43
N SER A 137 7.43 3.90 5.12
CA SER A 137 8.24 3.15 4.15
C SER A 137 9.45 3.90 3.61
N ASP A 138 9.70 5.12 4.07
CA ASP A 138 10.74 6.03 3.56
C ASP A 138 10.66 6.22 2.02
N CYS A 139 9.44 6.27 1.49
CA CYS A 139 9.18 6.61 0.07
C CYS A 139 8.41 7.93 -0.05
N LYS A 140 8.26 8.43 -1.28
CA LYS A 140 7.61 9.72 -1.54
C LYS A 140 6.36 9.54 -2.40
N LEU A 141 5.26 10.15 -1.99
CA LEU A 141 4.13 10.36 -2.89
C LEU A 141 4.49 11.49 -3.85
N ILE A 142 4.73 11.15 -5.12
CA ILE A 142 5.18 12.12 -6.14
C ILE A 142 4.10 12.47 -7.17
N GLY A 143 3.00 11.73 -7.21
CA GLY A 143 1.89 11.96 -8.12
C GLY A 143 0.76 11.01 -7.84
N GLY A 144 -0.25 11.08 -8.68
CA GLY A 144 -1.44 10.23 -8.61
C GLY A 144 -2.61 10.84 -9.35
N GLU A 145 -3.76 10.17 -9.30
CA GLU A 145 -4.98 10.58 -9.97
C GLU A 145 -6.18 10.41 -9.02
N THR A 146 -7.11 11.35 -9.07
CA THR A 146 -8.42 11.22 -8.42
C THR A 146 -9.53 11.38 -9.44
N ALA A 147 -10.16 10.27 -9.80
CA ALA A 147 -11.21 10.20 -10.80
C ALA A 147 -12.61 10.17 -10.17
N GLU A 148 -13.46 11.13 -10.53
CA GLU A 148 -14.89 11.10 -10.22
C GLU A 148 -15.61 10.40 -11.37
N MET A 149 -16.18 9.21 -11.09
CA MET A 149 -16.70 8.28 -12.10
C MET A 149 -18.17 7.93 -11.83
N PRO A 150 -19.08 8.90 -12.01
CA PRO A 150 -20.52 8.66 -11.87
C PRO A 150 -21.01 7.64 -12.91
N GLY A 151 -21.81 6.68 -12.48
CA GLY A 151 -22.30 5.60 -13.33
C GLY A 151 -21.44 4.33 -13.28
N ILE A 152 -20.14 4.43 -13.05
CA ILE A 152 -19.25 3.29 -12.81
C ILE A 152 -19.26 2.91 -11.33
N TYR A 153 -19.07 3.88 -10.45
CA TYR A 153 -19.18 3.68 -9.00
C TYR A 153 -20.45 4.33 -8.47
N SER A 154 -21.16 3.62 -7.61
CA SER A 154 -22.28 4.25 -6.86
C SER A 154 -21.72 5.33 -5.94
N LYS A 155 -22.55 6.32 -5.62
CA LYS A 155 -22.18 7.60 -4.98
C LYS A 155 -21.26 7.50 -3.76
N ASP A 156 -21.43 6.46 -2.94
CA ASP A 156 -20.63 6.25 -1.71
C ASP A 156 -19.48 5.25 -1.89
N LYS A 157 -19.38 4.62 -3.07
CA LYS A 157 -18.32 3.65 -3.36
C LYS A 157 -17.07 4.35 -3.85
N PHE A 158 -15.95 3.69 -3.63
CA PHE A 158 -14.64 4.12 -4.08
C PHE A 158 -13.72 2.91 -4.21
N ASP A 159 -12.68 3.08 -5.00
CA ASP A 159 -11.59 2.13 -5.13
C ASP A 159 -10.26 2.82 -5.04
N LEU A 160 -9.23 2.07 -4.65
CA LEU A 160 -7.86 2.55 -4.48
C LEU A 160 -6.90 1.58 -5.17
N ALA A 161 -6.04 2.12 -6.01
CA ALA A 161 -4.88 1.42 -6.54
C ALA A 161 -3.62 2.21 -6.24
N GLY A 162 -2.52 1.51 -5.99
CA GLY A 162 -1.21 2.08 -5.74
C GLY A 162 -0.17 1.55 -6.70
N PHE A 163 0.83 2.38 -6.99
CA PHE A 163 1.98 2.04 -7.79
C PHE A 163 3.22 2.46 -7.02
N SER A 164 4.08 1.52 -6.71
CA SER A 164 5.34 1.79 -6.04
C SER A 164 6.53 1.42 -6.92
N VAL A 165 7.56 2.21 -6.84
CA VAL A 165 8.85 1.96 -7.52
C VAL A 165 9.94 1.99 -6.49
N GLY A 166 10.81 1.00 -6.57
CA GLY A 166 11.97 0.84 -5.71
C GLY A 166 13.23 0.51 -6.50
N ILE A 167 14.36 0.47 -5.81
CA ILE A 167 15.66 0.21 -6.39
C ILE A 167 16.45 -0.75 -5.52
N VAL A 168 17.17 -1.66 -6.16
CA VAL A 168 18.06 -2.62 -5.50
C VAL A 168 19.33 -2.80 -6.32
N SER A 169 20.47 -3.06 -5.67
CA SER A 169 21.66 -3.53 -6.40
C SER A 169 21.43 -4.94 -6.92
N LYS A 170 21.84 -5.24 -8.16
CA LYS A 170 21.70 -6.56 -8.77
C LYS A 170 22.19 -7.70 -7.86
N LYS A 171 23.26 -7.47 -7.11
CA LYS A 171 23.84 -8.45 -6.17
C LYS A 171 23.04 -8.62 -4.86
N LYS A 172 22.06 -7.75 -4.59
CA LYS A 172 21.26 -7.73 -3.36
C LYS A 172 19.80 -8.14 -3.59
N ILE A 173 19.46 -8.55 -4.80
CA ILE A 173 18.12 -9.05 -5.11
C ILE A 173 17.87 -10.32 -4.30
N LEU A 174 16.81 -10.28 -3.50
CA LEU A 174 16.32 -11.47 -2.80
C LEU A 174 15.56 -12.35 -3.78
N ASN A 175 15.92 -13.62 -3.86
CA ASN A 175 15.22 -14.56 -4.73
C ASN A 175 15.33 -16.00 -4.22
N LYS A 176 14.45 -16.87 -4.71
CA LYS A 176 14.35 -18.26 -4.29
C LYS A 176 15.65 -19.08 -4.54
N TYR A 177 16.43 -18.74 -5.56
CA TYR A 177 17.65 -19.49 -5.91
C TYR A 177 18.84 -19.21 -4.96
N ASN A 178 18.73 -18.19 -4.11
CA ASN A 178 19.72 -17.93 -3.06
C ASN A 178 19.51 -18.80 -1.82
N VAL A 179 18.34 -19.45 -1.69
CA VAL A 179 17.98 -20.29 -0.53
C VAL A 179 18.75 -21.61 -0.57
N LYS A 180 19.27 -22.01 0.58
CA LYS A 180 20.07 -23.22 0.75
C LYS A 180 19.38 -24.19 1.71
N LYS A 181 19.75 -25.47 1.59
CA LYS A 181 19.38 -26.48 2.58
C LYS A 181 19.85 -26.05 3.97
N ASN A 182 19.01 -26.21 4.97
CA ASN A 182 19.21 -25.80 6.37
C ASN A 182 19.13 -24.28 6.63
N ASP A 183 18.72 -23.45 5.67
CA ASP A 183 18.36 -22.08 5.97
C ASP A 183 17.19 -22.04 6.97
N VAL A 184 17.22 -21.07 7.88
CA VAL A 184 16.21 -20.93 8.93
C VAL A 184 15.08 -20.00 8.42
N VAL A 185 13.85 -20.41 8.64
CA VAL A 185 12.67 -19.60 8.34
C VAL A 185 12.36 -18.67 9.51
N LEU A 186 12.37 -17.37 9.27
CA LEU A 186 11.99 -16.35 10.24
C LEU A 186 10.61 -15.78 9.90
N ALA A 187 9.71 -15.76 10.88
CA ALA A 187 8.40 -15.15 10.74
C ALA A 187 8.34 -13.80 11.46
N ILE A 188 7.93 -12.75 10.74
CA ILE A 188 7.65 -11.43 11.31
C ILE A 188 6.13 -11.31 11.49
N PRO A 189 5.62 -11.07 12.72
CA PRO A 189 4.19 -11.07 12.98
C PRO A 189 3.47 -9.91 12.29
N SER A 190 2.22 -10.19 11.87
CA SER A 190 1.31 -9.19 11.33
C SER A 190 0.75 -8.27 12.41
N SER A 191 0.19 -7.12 12.01
CA SER A 191 -0.58 -6.23 12.89
C SER A 191 -2.03 -6.73 13.09
N GLY A 192 -2.47 -7.74 12.34
CA GLY A 192 -3.82 -8.29 12.29
C GLY A 192 -4.08 -8.94 10.94
N ILE A 193 -5.31 -8.85 10.43
CA ILE A 193 -5.75 -9.46 9.17
C ILE A 193 -5.07 -8.81 7.95
N HIS A 194 -4.54 -7.59 8.11
CA HIS A 194 -4.01 -6.76 7.04
C HIS A 194 -5.07 -6.34 6.02
N SER A 195 -4.90 -6.69 4.73
CA SER A 195 -5.83 -6.32 3.67
C SER A 195 -6.42 -7.51 2.90
N ASN A 196 -6.07 -8.74 3.29
CA ASN A 196 -6.53 -9.97 2.64
C ASN A 196 -7.63 -10.69 3.42
N GLY A 197 -8.42 -11.54 2.75
CA GLY A 197 -9.46 -12.35 3.39
C GLY A 197 -10.74 -11.60 3.77
N TYR A 198 -10.91 -10.33 3.40
CA TYR A 198 -12.05 -9.52 3.82
C TYR A 198 -13.39 -9.91 3.20
N SER A 199 -13.42 -10.70 2.16
CA SER A 199 -14.68 -11.30 1.66
C SER A 199 -15.26 -12.24 2.70
N LEU A 200 -14.45 -13.12 3.31
CA LEU A 200 -14.84 -14.00 4.41
C LEU A 200 -15.23 -13.21 5.66
N VAL A 201 -14.39 -12.27 6.09
CA VAL A 201 -14.67 -11.38 7.24
C VAL A 201 -16.03 -10.69 7.09
N ARG A 202 -16.34 -10.16 5.90
CA ARG A 202 -17.62 -9.50 5.63
C ARG A 202 -18.81 -10.47 5.68
N SER A 203 -18.63 -11.71 5.22
CA SER A 203 -19.65 -12.75 5.32
C SER A 203 -19.96 -13.08 6.78
N ILE A 204 -18.92 -13.26 7.61
CA ILE A 204 -19.08 -13.50 9.05
C ILE A 204 -19.79 -12.33 9.74
N LEU A 205 -19.43 -11.10 9.40
CA LEU A 205 -20.01 -9.87 9.94
C LEU A 205 -21.49 -9.63 9.58
N LYS A 206 -22.02 -10.31 8.57
CA LYS A 206 -23.46 -10.26 8.27
C LYS A 206 -24.30 -11.02 9.32
N LYS A 207 -23.72 -12.05 9.92
CA LYS A 207 -24.40 -12.95 10.86
C LYS A 207 -24.12 -12.64 12.33
N ASN A 208 -23.09 -11.84 12.62
CA ASN A 208 -22.60 -11.61 13.98
C ASN A 208 -22.55 -10.13 14.35
N LYS A 209 -23.02 -9.79 15.54
CA LYS A 209 -22.77 -8.47 16.16
C LYS A 209 -21.34 -8.43 16.67
N ILE A 210 -20.69 -7.27 16.54
CA ILE A 210 -19.29 -7.10 16.94
C ILE A 210 -19.12 -5.94 17.92
N SER A 211 -18.21 -6.12 18.88
CA SER A 211 -17.82 -5.09 19.83
C SER A 211 -17.03 -3.95 19.16
N LYS A 212 -16.92 -2.82 19.84
CA LYS A 212 -16.08 -1.68 19.39
C LYS A 212 -14.61 -2.09 19.24
N ASN A 213 -14.10 -2.89 20.18
CA ASN A 213 -12.71 -3.37 20.14
C ASN A 213 -12.45 -4.24 18.90
N LEU A 214 -13.38 -5.17 18.60
CA LEU A 214 -13.26 -6.01 17.43
C LEU A 214 -13.33 -5.21 16.12
N LYS A 215 -14.17 -4.16 16.06
CA LYS A 215 -14.16 -3.23 14.91
C LYS A 215 -12.79 -2.61 14.70
N ASN A 216 -12.14 -2.14 15.76
CA ASN A 216 -10.81 -1.54 15.68
C ASN A 216 -9.74 -2.53 15.19
N GLU A 217 -9.80 -3.78 15.65
CA GLU A 217 -8.89 -4.84 15.14
C GLU A 217 -9.12 -5.13 13.66
N LEU A 218 -10.39 -5.15 13.20
CA LEU A 218 -10.73 -5.39 11.79
C LEU A 218 -10.27 -4.29 10.83
N ILE A 219 -10.11 -3.06 11.30
CA ILE A 219 -9.65 -1.93 10.47
C ILE A 219 -8.22 -1.52 10.76
N LYS A 220 -7.51 -2.31 11.56
CA LYS A 220 -6.09 -2.06 11.83
C LYS A 220 -5.30 -2.07 10.52
N PRO A 221 -4.42 -1.07 10.29
CA PRO A 221 -3.70 -1.00 9.03
C PRO A 221 -2.70 -2.14 8.89
N THR A 222 -2.45 -2.53 7.66
CA THR A 222 -1.40 -3.44 7.25
C THR A 222 -0.04 -2.92 7.71
N LYS A 223 0.75 -3.77 8.35
CA LYS A 223 2.10 -3.42 8.78
C LYS A 223 3.00 -3.26 7.57
N ILE A 224 3.82 -2.21 7.59
CA ILE A 224 4.89 -1.97 6.62
C ILE A 224 6.19 -2.50 7.23
N TYR A 225 6.87 -3.40 6.53
CA TYR A 225 8.06 -4.11 7.01
C TYR A 225 9.38 -3.56 6.45
N SER A 226 9.36 -2.37 5.84
CA SER A 226 10.52 -1.79 5.14
C SER A 226 11.76 -1.72 6.03
N LYS A 227 11.62 -1.31 7.28
CA LYS A 227 12.76 -1.17 8.20
C LYS A 227 13.43 -2.51 8.49
N GLU A 228 12.63 -3.52 8.82
CA GLU A 228 13.10 -4.84 9.19
C GLU A 228 13.76 -5.56 8.00
N ILE A 229 13.05 -5.64 6.88
CA ILE A 229 13.53 -6.38 5.70
C ILE A 229 14.73 -5.69 5.07
N LEU A 230 14.71 -4.37 4.88
CA LEU A 230 15.84 -3.67 4.29
C LEU A 230 17.09 -3.69 5.19
N TYR A 231 16.92 -3.70 6.52
CA TYR A 231 18.04 -3.90 7.44
C TYR A 231 18.66 -5.28 7.24
N LEU A 232 17.86 -6.34 7.21
CA LEU A 232 18.34 -7.72 7.02
C LEU A 232 19.03 -7.91 5.65
N THR A 233 18.43 -7.36 4.59
CA THR A 233 18.97 -7.34 3.23
C THR A 233 20.33 -6.62 3.17
N LYS A 234 20.41 -5.43 3.78
CA LYS A 234 21.66 -4.65 3.85
C LYS A 234 22.79 -5.44 4.52
N LYS A 235 22.47 -6.21 5.55
CA LYS A 235 23.41 -7.03 6.31
C LYS A 235 23.69 -8.40 5.68
N ASN A 236 23.06 -8.75 4.55
CA ASN A 236 23.10 -10.09 3.91
C ASN A 236 22.68 -11.23 4.86
N LEU A 237 21.68 -10.98 5.69
CA LEU A 237 21.18 -11.95 6.67
C LEU A 237 19.98 -12.76 6.16
N ILE A 238 19.44 -12.42 5.00
CA ILE A 238 18.34 -13.15 4.37
C ILE A 238 18.63 -13.42 2.90
N ASN A 239 18.23 -14.59 2.42
CA ASN A 239 18.42 -15.06 1.05
C ASN A 239 17.19 -14.85 0.19
N SER A 240 16.01 -15.01 0.79
CA SER A 240 14.70 -14.83 0.15
C SER A 240 13.69 -14.28 1.17
N SER A 241 12.55 -13.82 0.69
CA SER A 241 11.47 -13.31 1.54
C SER A 241 10.13 -13.55 0.86
N ALA A 242 9.07 -13.75 1.65
CA ALA A 242 7.70 -13.89 1.18
C ALA A 242 6.76 -12.93 1.90
N HIS A 243 5.94 -12.22 1.15
CA HIS A 243 4.82 -11.44 1.67
C HIS A 243 3.58 -12.33 1.72
N ILE A 244 3.12 -12.64 2.93
CA ILE A 244 1.95 -13.52 3.11
C ILE A 244 0.67 -12.74 2.86
N THR A 245 0.05 -12.99 1.71
CA THR A 245 -1.17 -12.33 1.20
C THR A 245 -2.21 -13.37 0.79
N GLY A 246 -2.97 -13.15 -0.29
CA GLY A 246 -3.91 -14.14 -0.84
C GLY A 246 -3.21 -15.47 -1.12
N GLY A 247 -3.90 -16.59 -0.85
CA GLY A 247 -3.31 -17.93 -0.89
C GLY A 247 -2.65 -18.39 0.41
N GLY A 248 -2.49 -17.49 1.40
CA GLY A 248 -1.98 -17.82 2.74
C GLY A 248 -0.53 -18.26 2.77
N LEU A 249 -0.17 -19.05 3.79
CA LEU A 249 1.22 -19.49 3.99
C LEU A 249 1.73 -20.36 2.85
N ILE A 250 0.98 -21.37 2.46
CA ILE A 250 1.45 -22.39 1.52
C ILE A 250 1.83 -21.76 0.18
N GLU A 251 0.89 -21.08 -0.48
CA GLU A 251 1.13 -20.53 -1.83
C GLU A 251 2.22 -19.46 -1.85
N ASN A 252 2.29 -18.60 -0.82
CA ASN A 252 3.27 -17.52 -0.81
C ASN A 252 4.68 -18.00 -0.41
N LEU A 253 4.79 -18.97 0.47
CA LEU A 253 6.10 -19.52 0.86
C LEU A 253 6.75 -20.30 -0.28
N LEU A 254 5.97 -21.04 -1.07
CA LEU A 254 6.49 -21.77 -2.23
C LEU A 254 7.11 -20.86 -3.29
N ARG A 255 6.70 -19.59 -3.38
CA ARG A 255 7.33 -18.60 -4.26
C ARG A 255 8.74 -18.20 -3.81
N SER A 256 9.08 -18.42 -2.53
CA SER A 256 10.32 -17.97 -1.93
C SER A 256 11.40 -19.07 -1.79
N ILE A 257 11.09 -20.28 -2.20
CA ILE A 257 12.03 -21.42 -2.17
C ILE A 257 12.18 -22.06 -3.56
N PRO A 258 13.34 -22.66 -3.89
CA PRO A 258 13.50 -23.40 -5.12
C PRO A 258 12.72 -24.72 -5.09
N ASP A 259 12.39 -25.25 -6.26
CA ASP A 259 11.48 -26.40 -6.41
C ASP A 259 12.03 -27.73 -5.86
N ASN A 260 13.34 -27.81 -5.65
CA ASN A 260 14.03 -28.97 -5.06
C ASN A 260 14.17 -28.91 -3.52
N LEU A 261 13.59 -27.89 -2.87
CA LEU A 261 13.57 -27.75 -1.42
C LEU A 261 12.14 -27.73 -0.89
N THR A 262 12.00 -28.08 0.37
CA THR A 262 10.73 -27.97 1.11
C THR A 262 10.91 -27.16 2.39
N LEU A 263 9.83 -26.67 2.94
CA LEU A 263 9.78 -25.93 4.20
C LEU A 263 9.14 -26.81 5.28
N ASN A 264 9.80 -26.91 6.42
CA ASN A 264 9.22 -27.48 7.63
C ASN A 264 8.82 -26.34 8.57
N ILE A 265 7.51 -26.13 8.78
CA ILE A 265 6.96 -25.06 9.60
C ILE A 265 6.21 -25.65 10.78
N ASP A 266 6.70 -25.34 11.97
CA ASP A 266 6.04 -25.68 13.22
C ASP A 266 4.97 -24.64 13.54
N LEU A 267 3.71 -24.95 13.23
CA LEU A 267 2.58 -24.07 13.46
C LEU A 267 2.33 -23.79 14.95
N SER A 268 2.81 -24.65 15.86
CA SER A 268 2.65 -24.44 17.31
C SER A 268 3.43 -23.21 17.80
N LYS A 269 4.46 -22.80 17.08
CA LYS A 269 5.25 -21.60 17.36
C LYS A 269 4.62 -20.29 16.86
N ILE A 270 3.57 -20.39 16.06
CA ILE A 270 2.85 -19.21 15.53
C ILE A 270 1.77 -18.78 16.54
N LYS A 271 2.01 -17.64 17.19
CA LYS A 271 1.04 -17.07 18.14
C LYS A 271 -0.15 -16.48 17.38
N THR A 272 -1.30 -17.14 17.49
CA THR A 272 -2.56 -16.65 16.91
C THR A 272 -3.13 -15.52 17.73
N THR A 273 -3.40 -14.35 17.12
CA THR A 273 -4.03 -13.22 17.81
C THR A 273 -5.53 -13.43 18.02
N LYS A 274 -6.13 -12.65 18.95
CA LYS A 274 -7.57 -12.74 19.28
C LYS A 274 -8.48 -12.61 18.06
N ILE A 275 -8.10 -11.79 17.09
CA ILE A 275 -8.91 -11.57 15.87
C ILE A 275 -9.01 -12.83 15.00
N PHE A 276 -7.91 -13.58 14.84
CA PHE A 276 -7.93 -14.85 14.10
C PHE A 276 -8.66 -15.96 14.84
N LYS A 277 -8.66 -15.95 16.19
CA LYS A 277 -9.46 -16.90 16.98
C LYS A 277 -10.96 -16.62 16.90
N TRP A 278 -11.32 -15.36 16.64
CA TRP A 278 -12.72 -14.96 16.48
C TRP A 278 -13.24 -15.30 15.07
N LEU A 279 -12.40 -15.26 14.04
CA LEU A 279 -12.73 -15.64 12.67
C LEU A 279 -12.87 -17.15 12.52
#